data_b4dc01ac1235f878e62d1c035d363dc7
#
_entry.id   b4dc01ac1235f878e62d1c035d363dc7
#
_cell.length_a   1.000
_cell.length_b   1.000
_cell.length_c   1.000
_cell.angle_alpha   90.00
_cell.angle_beta   90.00
_cell.angle_gamma   90.00
#
_symmetry.space_group_name_H-M   'P 1'
#
loop_
_entity.id
_entity.type
_entity.pdbx_description
1 polymer ?
#
loop_
_entity_poly.entity_id
_entity_poly.type
_entity_poly.pdbx_seq_one_letter_code
_entity_poly.pdbx_strand_id
1 'polypeptide(L)'
;EEMIGHITKKASELTGLKEGLPFFAAGADKSCESLGVGALHNDMASISYGTASSIQVTNKKYIEPETFLPSYPSPIKNLYNMEVQVYRGYWMLTWFIENFASDIKTEAFIEKNSAEELLNKELLKIPAGSNGLILQPYWGPGLKRPLAKGVIVGFSDYHTKIHLYKSIIEGIAYALREGLEGIEKKQHK
;
A
#
# COMPACT_ATOMS: atom_id res chain seq x y z
N GLU A 1 -9.32 11.29 20.05
CA GLU A 1 -9.51 10.11 20.92
C GLU A 1 -10.72 10.38 21.82
N GLU A 2 -11.74 9.58 21.67
CA GLU A 2 -12.94 9.70 22.49
C GLU A 2 -13.08 8.43 23.33
N MET A 3 -13.31 8.61 24.63
CA MET A 3 -13.59 7.49 25.51
C MET A 3 -14.99 6.95 25.22
N ILE A 4 -15.09 5.72 24.79
CA ILE A 4 -16.37 5.06 24.45
C ILE A 4 -17.04 4.54 25.74
N GLY A 5 -16.26 4.15 26.75
CA GLY A 5 -16.74 3.59 27.98
C GLY A 5 -15.66 2.90 28.80
N HIS A 6 -16.07 1.96 29.63
CA HIS A 6 -15.17 1.17 30.48
C HIS A 6 -15.47 -0.31 30.32
N ILE A 7 -14.47 -1.16 30.57
CA ILE A 7 -14.62 -2.60 30.58
C ILE A 7 -15.61 -3.00 31.68
N THR A 8 -16.71 -3.63 31.30
CA THR A 8 -17.73 -4.10 32.24
C THR A 8 -17.25 -5.35 32.98
N LYS A 9 -17.88 -5.68 34.12
CA LYS A 9 -17.62 -6.93 34.86
C LYS A 9 -17.72 -8.15 33.97
N LYS A 10 -18.77 -8.24 33.15
CA LYS A 10 -18.96 -9.37 32.19
C LYS A 10 -17.84 -9.45 31.17
N ALA A 11 -17.39 -8.32 30.62
CA ALA A 11 -16.27 -8.31 29.69
C ALA A 11 -14.96 -8.68 30.38
N SER A 12 -14.74 -8.23 31.63
CA SER A 12 -13.60 -8.62 32.45
C SER A 12 -13.53 -10.14 32.68
N GLU A 13 -14.63 -10.76 33.02
CA GLU A 13 -14.75 -12.22 33.24
C GLU A 13 -14.46 -13.02 31.94
N LEU A 14 -14.86 -12.51 30.78
CA LEU A 14 -14.65 -13.17 29.50
C LEU A 14 -13.26 -12.99 28.90
N THR A 15 -12.63 -11.84 29.13
CA THR A 15 -11.38 -11.45 28.45
C THR A 15 -10.15 -11.44 29.34
N GLY A 16 -10.35 -11.44 30.66
CA GLY A 16 -9.27 -11.25 31.65
C GLY A 16 -8.78 -9.81 31.79
N LEU A 17 -9.36 -8.86 31.08
CA LEU A 17 -9.06 -7.43 31.21
C LEU A 17 -9.63 -6.90 32.54
N LYS A 18 -8.94 -5.94 33.18
CA LYS A 18 -9.41 -5.36 34.44
C LYS A 18 -10.76 -4.64 34.25
N GLU A 19 -11.73 -4.91 35.13
CA GLU A 19 -12.97 -4.16 35.20
C GLU A 19 -12.70 -2.67 35.43
N GLY A 20 -13.45 -1.80 34.76
CA GLY A 20 -13.28 -0.35 34.84
C GLY A 20 -12.14 0.21 34.00
N LEU A 21 -11.37 -0.62 33.25
CA LEU A 21 -10.37 -0.14 32.33
C LEU A 21 -11.02 0.76 31.26
N PRO A 22 -10.51 2.00 31.00
CA PRO A 22 -11.09 2.88 30.00
C PRO A 22 -10.92 2.30 28.58
N PHE A 23 -11.97 2.45 27.78
CA PHE A 23 -12.03 1.96 26.39
C PHE A 23 -12.19 3.15 25.43
N PHE A 24 -11.24 3.30 24.50
CA PHE A 24 -11.18 4.42 23.58
C PHE A 24 -11.46 4.01 22.14
N ALA A 25 -12.06 4.94 21.36
CA ALA A 25 -12.10 4.80 19.92
C ALA A 25 -10.68 4.95 19.35
N ALA A 26 -10.27 4.00 18.53
CA ALA A 26 -9.05 4.07 17.74
C ALA A 26 -9.34 4.68 16.35
N GLY A 27 -8.28 4.96 15.57
CA GLY A 27 -8.39 5.30 14.15
C GLY A 27 -8.52 4.05 13.27
N ALA A 28 -8.78 4.26 11.99
CA ALA A 28 -8.61 3.23 10.97
C ALA A 28 -7.14 2.76 10.94
N ASP A 29 -6.90 1.48 10.61
CA ASP A 29 -5.58 0.88 10.61
C ASP A 29 -4.54 1.69 9.83
N LYS A 30 -4.87 2.11 8.61
CA LYS A 30 -4.02 2.95 7.76
C LYS A 30 -3.74 4.34 8.37
N SER A 31 -4.71 4.93 9.04
CA SER A 31 -4.51 6.19 9.76
C SER A 31 -3.59 6.01 10.96
N CYS A 32 -3.66 4.86 11.64
CA CYS A 32 -2.75 4.51 12.73
C CYS A 32 -1.33 4.24 12.21
N GLU A 33 -1.17 3.63 11.03
CA GLU A 33 0.13 3.48 10.36
C GLU A 33 0.78 4.85 10.09
N SER A 34 0.02 5.83 9.54
CA SER A 34 0.50 7.20 9.31
C SER A 34 0.94 7.89 10.60
N LEU A 35 0.20 7.67 11.71
CA LEU A 35 0.60 8.15 13.03
C LEU A 35 1.90 7.49 13.50
N GLY A 36 2.01 6.16 13.34
CA GLY A 36 3.16 5.37 13.78
C GLY A 36 4.47 5.77 13.10
N VAL A 37 4.43 6.15 11.82
CA VAL A 37 5.60 6.62 11.06
C VAL A 37 5.82 8.13 11.15
N GLY A 38 4.97 8.86 11.88
CA GLY A 38 5.10 10.30 12.09
C GLY A 38 4.68 11.17 10.88
N ALA A 39 3.92 10.64 9.92
CA ALA A 39 3.43 11.38 8.75
C ALA A 39 2.18 12.22 9.11
N LEU A 40 2.38 13.29 9.87
CA LEU A 40 1.31 14.08 10.51
C LEU A 40 1.05 15.45 9.87
N HIS A 41 1.81 15.80 8.85
CA HIS A 41 1.75 17.08 8.16
C HIS A 41 1.43 16.90 6.69
N ASN A 42 0.89 17.94 6.06
CA ASN A 42 0.46 17.91 4.66
C ASN A 42 1.60 17.93 3.63
N ASP A 43 2.82 18.10 4.07
CA ASP A 43 4.08 17.99 3.29
C ASP A 43 4.77 16.63 3.48
N MET A 44 4.14 15.72 4.22
CA MET A 44 4.62 14.36 4.47
C MET A 44 3.62 13.34 3.90
N ALA A 45 4.15 12.26 3.34
CA ALA A 45 3.35 11.11 2.90
C ALA A 45 3.84 9.84 3.56
N SER A 46 2.92 8.99 3.99
CA SER A 46 3.21 7.60 4.35
C SER A 46 2.87 6.68 3.18
N ILE A 47 3.74 5.71 2.93
CA ILE A 47 3.52 4.69 1.91
C ILE A 47 3.46 3.33 2.60
N SER A 48 2.39 2.58 2.33
CA SER A 48 2.21 1.22 2.82
C SER A 48 2.32 0.23 1.66
N TYR A 49 3.19 -0.76 1.82
CA TYR A 49 3.41 -1.82 0.84
C TYR A 49 2.89 -3.14 1.40
N GLY A 50 1.65 -3.46 1.11
CA GLY A 50 0.98 -4.70 1.51
C GLY A 50 0.27 -5.37 0.34
N THR A 51 -0.71 -6.22 0.62
CA THR A 51 -1.59 -6.84 -0.39
C THR A 51 -2.15 -5.77 -1.34
N ALA A 52 -2.68 -4.68 -0.80
CA ALA A 52 -2.82 -3.40 -1.49
C ALA A 52 -1.61 -2.53 -1.14
N SER A 53 -1.22 -1.64 -2.06
CA SER A 53 -0.26 -0.58 -1.75
C SER A 53 -0.99 0.75 -1.71
N SER A 54 -0.69 1.59 -0.73
CA SER A 54 -1.37 2.88 -0.57
C SER A 54 -0.40 4.00 -0.24
N ILE A 55 -0.81 5.22 -0.59
CA ILE A 55 -0.15 6.44 -0.16
C ILE A 55 -1.15 7.31 0.58
N GLN A 56 -0.73 7.84 1.71
CA GLN A 56 -1.55 8.68 2.56
C GLN A 56 -0.87 10.01 2.87
N VAL A 57 -1.69 11.06 2.96
CA VAL A 57 -1.27 12.40 3.39
C VAL A 57 -2.25 12.90 4.44
N THR A 58 -1.72 13.41 5.56
CA THR A 58 -2.52 13.99 6.64
C THR A 58 -2.79 15.48 6.38
N ASN A 59 -4.04 15.96 6.57
CA ASN A 59 -4.41 17.35 6.36
C ASN A 59 -5.37 17.84 7.44
N LYS A 60 -5.37 19.17 7.69
CA LYS A 60 -6.35 19.85 8.56
C LYS A 60 -7.70 20.05 7.88
N LYS A 61 -7.74 20.11 6.55
CA LYS A 61 -8.96 20.27 5.76
C LYS A 61 -9.45 18.90 5.31
N TYR A 62 -10.76 18.71 5.30
CA TYR A 62 -11.38 17.58 4.62
C TYR A 62 -11.26 17.78 3.11
N ILE A 63 -10.57 16.88 2.45
CA ILE A 63 -10.37 16.90 0.99
C ILE A 63 -10.54 15.48 0.47
N GLU A 64 -11.43 15.27 -0.49
CA GLU A 64 -11.55 13.98 -1.17
C GLU A 64 -10.39 13.81 -2.16
N PRO A 65 -9.50 12.81 -1.96
CA PRO A 65 -8.37 12.57 -2.86
C PRO A 65 -8.84 12.24 -4.28
N GLU A 66 -9.95 11.52 -4.40
CA GLU A 66 -10.67 11.24 -5.64
C GLU A 66 -12.16 11.50 -5.45
N THR A 67 -12.89 11.70 -6.54
CA THR A 67 -14.35 11.86 -6.50
C THR A 67 -15.00 10.62 -5.89
N PHE A 68 -15.87 10.80 -4.91
CA PHE A 68 -16.51 9.75 -4.11
C PHE A 68 -15.57 8.91 -3.23
N LEU A 69 -14.33 9.31 -3.07
CA LEU A 69 -13.41 8.69 -2.12
C LEU A 69 -13.24 9.64 -0.92
N PRO A 70 -13.88 9.38 0.22
CA PRO A 70 -13.78 10.26 1.38
C PRO A 70 -12.40 10.19 2.02
N SER A 71 -11.97 11.30 2.62
CA SER A 71 -10.87 11.27 3.58
C SER A 71 -11.30 10.60 4.87
N TYR A 72 -10.42 9.79 5.43
CA TYR A 72 -10.66 9.16 6.74
C TYR A 72 -10.37 10.12 7.89
N PRO A 73 -11.08 10.02 9.02
CA PRO A 73 -10.67 10.70 10.25
C PRO A 73 -9.27 10.23 10.67
N SER A 74 -8.40 11.16 11.00
CA SER A 74 -7.11 10.84 11.61
C SER A 74 -7.31 10.43 13.08
N PRO A 75 -6.42 9.60 13.67
CA PRO A 75 -6.37 9.38 15.12
C PRO A 75 -6.12 10.67 15.90
N ILE A 76 -5.56 11.70 15.25
CA ILE A 76 -5.36 13.02 15.84
C ILE A 76 -6.59 13.88 15.57
N LYS A 77 -7.12 14.49 16.62
CA LYS A 77 -8.30 15.35 16.56
C LYS A 77 -8.14 16.47 15.52
N ASN A 78 -9.19 16.69 14.73
CA ASN A 78 -9.28 17.72 13.69
C ASN A 78 -8.30 17.54 12.51
N LEU A 79 -7.80 16.33 12.31
CA LEU A 79 -7.05 15.97 11.12
C LEU A 79 -7.79 14.89 10.31
N TYR A 80 -7.49 14.83 9.02
CA TYR A 80 -8.02 13.88 8.06
C TYR A 80 -6.87 13.22 7.31
N ASN A 81 -7.03 11.95 6.95
CA ASN A 81 -6.10 11.20 6.12
C ASN A 81 -6.70 11.00 4.73
N MET A 82 -6.08 11.61 3.73
CA MET A 82 -6.34 11.31 2.33
C MET A 82 -5.60 10.04 1.95
N GLU A 83 -6.23 9.12 1.24
CA GLU A 83 -5.60 7.88 0.82
C GLU A 83 -5.89 7.59 -0.65
N VAL A 84 -4.88 7.15 -1.39
CA VAL A 84 -5.02 6.55 -2.71
C VAL A 84 -4.37 5.17 -2.71
N GLN A 85 -5.06 4.19 -3.32
CA GLN A 85 -4.65 2.78 -3.27
C GLN A 85 -4.45 2.18 -4.65
N VAL A 86 -3.46 1.29 -4.73
CA VAL A 86 -3.31 0.26 -5.75
C VAL A 86 -3.82 -1.05 -5.14
N TYR A 87 -5.03 -1.49 -5.50
CA TYR A 87 -5.75 -2.60 -4.82
C TYR A 87 -5.02 -3.94 -4.86
N ARG A 88 -4.22 -4.21 -5.88
CA ARG A 88 -3.34 -5.37 -6.00
C ARG A 88 -1.90 -4.90 -6.00
N GLY A 89 -1.45 -4.36 -4.88
CA GLY A 89 -0.10 -3.84 -4.69
C GLY A 89 0.96 -4.96 -4.68
N TYR A 90 1.63 -5.15 -3.56
CA TYR A 90 2.68 -6.18 -3.46
C TYR A 90 2.18 -7.63 -3.53
N TRP A 91 0.86 -7.86 -3.43
CA TRP A 91 0.27 -9.14 -3.84
C TRP A 91 0.70 -9.58 -5.25
N MET A 92 0.97 -8.64 -6.16
CA MET A 92 1.43 -8.94 -7.50
C MET A 92 2.81 -9.59 -7.54
N LEU A 93 3.65 -9.36 -6.53
CA LEU A 93 4.95 -10.03 -6.41
C LEU A 93 4.76 -11.52 -6.09
N THR A 94 3.88 -11.84 -5.16
CA THR A 94 3.50 -13.23 -4.86
C THR A 94 2.89 -13.90 -6.09
N TRP A 95 1.95 -13.22 -6.76
CA TRP A 95 1.36 -13.71 -8.01
C TRP A 95 2.42 -13.98 -9.08
N PHE A 96 3.41 -13.10 -9.24
CA PHE A 96 4.51 -13.29 -10.18
C PHE A 96 5.36 -14.50 -9.82
N ILE A 97 5.76 -14.64 -8.55
CA ILE A 97 6.59 -15.74 -8.08
C ILE A 97 5.88 -17.08 -8.32
N GLU A 98 4.59 -17.15 -8.01
CA GLU A 98 3.80 -18.38 -8.17
C GLU A 98 3.60 -18.80 -9.63
N ASN A 99 3.47 -17.83 -10.54
CA ASN A 99 3.13 -18.13 -11.94
C ASN A 99 4.33 -18.12 -12.89
N PHE A 100 5.42 -17.40 -12.57
CA PHE A 100 6.54 -17.15 -13.49
C PHE A 100 7.94 -17.42 -12.91
N ALA A 101 8.06 -17.72 -11.62
CA ALA A 101 9.35 -17.89 -10.95
C ALA A 101 9.36 -19.08 -9.97
N SER A 102 8.74 -20.19 -10.36
CA SER A 102 8.71 -21.43 -9.55
C SER A 102 10.10 -22.01 -9.31
N ASP A 103 11.03 -21.84 -10.24
CA ASP A 103 12.44 -22.21 -10.10
C ASP A 103 13.11 -21.43 -8.97
N ILE A 104 12.91 -20.10 -8.91
CA ILE A 104 13.44 -19.26 -7.82
C ILE A 104 12.82 -19.65 -6.48
N LYS A 105 11.54 -20.01 -6.44
CA LYS A 105 10.89 -20.49 -5.24
C LYS A 105 11.52 -21.79 -4.71
N THR A 106 11.89 -22.67 -5.61
CA THR A 106 12.58 -23.93 -5.27
C THR A 106 14.00 -23.66 -4.75
N GLU A 107 14.75 -22.79 -5.43
CA GLU A 107 16.10 -22.36 -5.00
C GLU A 107 16.06 -21.70 -3.62
N ALA A 108 15.13 -20.78 -3.39
CA ALA A 108 14.93 -20.12 -2.11
C ALA A 108 14.66 -21.13 -0.98
N PHE A 109 13.84 -22.12 -1.23
CA PHE A 109 13.58 -23.19 -0.26
C PHE A 109 14.86 -23.97 0.12
N ILE A 110 15.70 -24.29 -0.87
CA ILE A 110 16.98 -25.00 -0.65
C ILE A 110 17.95 -24.11 0.16
N GLU A 111 18.03 -22.83 -0.19
CA GLU A 111 18.91 -21.85 0.47
C GLU A 111 18.38 -21.34 1.82
N LYS A 112 17.19 -21.76 2.26
CA LYS A 112 16.50 -21.24 3.45
C LYS A 112 16.34 -19.72 3.42
N ASN A 113 15.99 -19.20 2.25
CA ASN A 113 15.81 -17.79 1.96
C ASN A 113 14.38 -17.54 1.43
N SER A 114 13.99 -16.28 1.19
CA SER A 114 12.77 -15.97 0.45
C SER A 114 13.05 -15.81 -1.04
N ALA A 115 12.04 -16.10 -1.87
CA ALA A 115 12.15 -15.90 -3.32
C ALA A 115 12.34 -14.41 -3.65
N GLU A 116 11.71 -13.53 -2.87
CA GLU A 116 11.85 -12.08 -2.98
C GLU A 116 13.30 -11.62 -2.73
N GLU A 117 13.98 -12.18 -1.72
CA GLU A 117 15.38 -11.84 -1.45
C GLU A 117 16.31 -12.26 -2.59
N LEU A 118 16.10 -13.44 -3.19
CA LEU A 118 16.88 -13.86 -4.35
C LEU A 118 16.62 -12.95 -5.56
N LEU A 119 15.37 -12.66 -5.85
CA LEU A 119 14.98 -11.74 -6.93
C LEU A 119 15.53 -10.33 -6.70
N ASN A 120 15.49 -9.82 -5.47
CA ASN A 120 15.95 -8.48 -5.13
C ASN A 120 17.47 -8.29 -5.36
N LYS A 121 18.28 -9.33 -5.16
CA LYS A 121 19.72 -9.29 -5.50
C LYS A 121 19.94 -9.02 -6.99
N GLU A 122 19.09 -9.57 -7.84
CA GLU A 122 19.18 -9.41 -9.29
C GLU A 122 18.65 -8.06 -9.79
N LEU A 123 17.73 -7.43 -9.05
CA LEU A 123 17.14 -6.13 -9.41
C LEU A 123 18.19 -5.02 -9.60
N LEU A 124 19.29 -5.06 -8.85
CA LEU A 124 20.35 -4.06 -8.94
C LEU A 124 21.10 -4.08 -10.28
N LYS A 125 21.02 -5.18 -11.03
CA LYS A 125 21.66 -5.34 -12.34
C LYS A 125 20.83 -4.69 -13.47
N ILE A 126 19.58 -4.35 -13.22
CA ILE A 126 18.66 -3.79 -14.21
C ILE A 126 18.48 -2.30 -13.92
N PRO A 127 18.65 -1.40 -14.90
CA PRO A 127 18.46 0.03 -14.70
C PRO A 127 17.00 0.35 -14.38
N ALA A 128 16.77 1.53 -13.80
CA ALA A 128 15.43 2.07 -13.60
C ALA A 128 14.69 2.18 -14.95
N GLY A 129 13.39 1.89 -14.94
CA GLY A 129 12.56 1.80 -16.15
C GLY A 129 12.61 0.42 -16.81
N SER A 130 13.22 -0.60 -16.17
CA SER A 130 13.20 -2.02 -16.61
C SER A 130 13.52 -2.20 -18.10
N ASN A 131 14.43 -1.35 -18.63
CA ASN A 131 14.79 -1.28 -20.06
C ASN A 131 13.58 -1.08 -21.00
N GLY A 132 12.58 -0.30 -20.56
CA GLY A 132 11.38 0.01 -21.35
C GLY A 132 10.21 -0.96 -21.14
N LEU A 133 10.36 -1.96 -20.27
CA LEU A 133 9.24 -2.83 -19.90
C LEU A 133 8.38 -2.12 -18.84
N ILE A 134 7.14 -1.81 -19.19
CA ILE A 134 6.22 -1.04 -18.35
C ILE A 134 5.03 -1.90 -17.96
N LEU A 135 4.69 -1.91 -16.67
CA LEU A 135 3.51 -2.58 -16.16
C LEU A 135 2.48 -1.56 -15.64
N GLN A 136 1.23 -1.71 -16.08
CA GLN A 136 0.07 -1.01 -15.53
C GLN A 136 -0.57 -1.87 -14.43
N PRO A 137 -0.55 -1.45 -13.13
CA PRO A 137 -0.84 -2.34 -12.00
C PRO A 137 -2.34 -2.42 -11.64
N TYR A 138 -3.25 -2.40 -12.63
CA TYR A 138 -4.70 -2.43 -12.36
C TYR A 138 -5.26 -3.85 -12.49
N TRP A 139 -4.74 -4.80 -11.68
CA TRP A 139 -5.22 -6.19 -11.59
C TRP A 139 -6.57 -6.32 -10.90
N GLY A 140 -6.99 -5.35 -10.13
CA GLY A 140 -8.30 -5.25 -9.52
C GLY A 140 -9.05 -4.00 -9.96
N PRO A 141 -10.38 -4.02 -9.99
CA PRO A 141 -11.17 -2.85 -10.32
C PRO A 141 -10.96 -1.74 -9.28
N GLY A 142 -10.78 -0.52 -9.73
CA GLY A 142 -10.71 0.67 -8.89
C GLY A 142 -11.91 1.58 -9.13
N LEU A 143 -12.21 2.45 -8.16
CA LEU A 143 -13.32 3.40 -8.27
C LEU A 143 -13.22 4.26 -9.53
N LYS A 144 -12.06 4.83 -9.78
CA LYS A 144 -11.78 5.71 -10.93
C LYS A 144 -11.69 4.95 -12.27
N ARG A 145 -11.32 3.68 -12.22
CA ARG A 145 -11.08 2.82 -13.39
C ARG A 145 -11.72 1.44 -13.21
N PRO A 146 -13.07 1.35 -13.15
CA PRO A 146 -13.75 0.10 -12.79
C PRO A 146 -13.60 -1.03 -13.83
N LEU A 147 -13.26 -0.69 -15.06
CA LEU A 147 -13.05 -1.65 -16.15
C LEU A 147 -11.57 -1.85 -16.51
N ALA A 148 -10.65 -1.16 -15.85
CA ALA A 148 -9.23 -1.29 -16.12
C ALA A 148 -8.73 -2.70 -15.75
N LYS A 149 -7.80 -3.19 -16.54
CA LYS A 149 -7.08 -4.45 -16.31
C LYS A 149 -5.60 -4.20 -16.31
N GLY A 150 -4.85 -5.11 -15.71
CA GLY A 150 -3.39 -5.09 -15.78
C GLY A 150 -2.91 -5.24 -17.23
N VAL A 151 -1.86 -4.52 -17.57
CA VAL A 151 -1.21 -4.56 -18.89
C VAL A 151 0.30 -4.51 -18.70
N ILE A 152 1.02 -5.27 -19.53
CA ILE A 152 2.47 -5.22 -19.63
C ILE A 152 2.82 -4.93 -21.08
N VAL A 153 3.65 -3.91 -21.32
CA VAL A 153 4.07 -3.49 -22.66
C VAL A 153 5.58 -3.29 -22.72
N GLY A 154 6.15 -3.39 -23.91
CA GLY A 154 7.56 -3.06 -24.15
C GLY A 154 8.49 -4.27 -24.18
N PHE A 155 7.98 -5.50 -24.31
CA PHE A 155 8.83 -6.68 -24.45
C PHE A 155 9.71 -6.64 -25.69
N SER A 156 10.95 -7.07 -25.54
CA SER A 156 11.88 -7.42 -26.61
C SER A 156 12.66 -8.67 -26.21
N ASP A 157 13.53 -9.14 -27.09
CA ASP A 157 14.25 -10.41 -26.98
C ASP A 157 15.20 -10.54 -25.77
N TYR A 158 15.65 -9.42 -25.20
CA TYR A 158 16.55 -9.40 -24.04
C TYR A 158 15.83 -9.33 -22.69
N HIS A 159 14.51 -9.15 -22.67
CA HIS A 159 13.78 -9.09 -21.40
C HIS A 159 13.67 -10.47 -20.76
N THR A 160 13.99 -10.53 -19.48
CA THR A 160 13.93 -11.74 -18.65
C THR A 160 12.86 -11.61 -17.56
N LYS A 161 12.63 -12.70 -16.82
CA LYS A 161 11.73 -12.67 -15.66
C LYS A 161 12.12 -11.60 -14.61
N ILE A 162 13.42 -11.25 -14.50
CA ILE A 162 13.86 -10.22 -13.56
C ILE A 162 13.42 -8.83 -14.00
N HIS A 163 13.44 -8.53 -15.29
CA HIS A 163 12.88 -7.30 -15.84
C HIS A 163 11.37 -7.22 -15.57
N LEU A 164 10.65 -8.33 -15.72
CA LEU A 164 9.23 -8.39 -15.43
C LEU A 164 8.96 -8.15 -13.94
N TYR A 165 9.70 -8.80 -13.03
CA TYR A 165 9.60 -8.58 -11.59
C TYR A 165 9.86 -7.11 -11.22
N LYS A 166 10.90 -6.50 -11.79
CA LYS A 166 11.21 -5.08 -11.59
C LYS A 166 10.09 -4.18 -12.12
N SER A 167 9.55 -4.45 -13.31
CA SER A 167 8.48 -3.66 -13.89
C SER A 167 7.19 -3.67 -13.04
N ILE A 168 6.93 -4.75 -12.28
CA ILE A 168 5.83 -4.80 -11.31
C ILE A 168 6.06 -3.78 -10.19
N ILE A 169 7.25 -3.78 -9.59
CA ILE A 169 7.61 -2.86 -8.50
C ILE A 169 7.52 -1.40 -8.99
N GLU A 170 8.10 -1.12 -10.16
CA GLU A 170 8.09 0.22 -10.75
C GLU A 170 6.68 0.67 -11.15
N GLY A 171 5.87 -0.23 -11.72
CA GLY A 171 4.48 0.07 -12.07
C GLY A 171 3.62 0.45 -10.85
N ILE A 172 3.81 -0.25 -9.73
CA ILE A 172 3.16 0.10 -8.45
C ILE A 172 3.64 1.48 -7.98
N ALA A 173 4.95 1.75 -8.04
CA ALA A 173 5.52 3.02 -7.63
C ALA A 173 5.00 4.19 -8.50
N TYR A 174 4.87 4.02 -9.81
CA TYR A 174 4.29 5.02 -10.71
C TYR A 174 2.82 5.30 -10.40
N ALA A 175 2.03 4.26 -10.09
CA ALA A 175 0.62 4.45 -9.73
C ALA A 175 0.46 5.15 -8.37
N LEU A 176 1.31 4.87 -7.39
CA LEU A 176 1.35 5.60 -6.12
C LEU A 176 1.75 7.06 -6.33
N ARG A 177 2.72 7.34 -7.20
CA ARG A 177 3.10 8.70 -7.57
C ARG A 177 1.96 9.46 -8.26
N GLU A 178 1.25 8.84 -9.20
CA GLU A 178 0.05 9.43 -9.80
C GLU A 178 -0.98 9.81 -8.73
N GLY A 179 -1.17 8.93 -7.74
CA GLY A 179 -2.05 9.19 -6.60
C GLY A 179 -1.61 10.38 -5.76
N LEU A 180 -0.32 10.46 -5.42
CA LEU A 180 0.26 11.58 -4.67
C LEU A 180 0.08 12.90 -5.41
N GLU A 181 0.43 12.96 -6.69
CA GLU A 181 0.25 14.16 -7.52
C GLU A 181 -1.22 14.60 -7.61
N GLY A 182 -2.15 13.63 -7.56
CA GLY A 182 -3.59 13.89 -7.48
C GLY A 182 -3.99 14.56 -6.16
N ILE A 183 -3.43 14.10 -5.04
CA ILE A 183 -3.63 14.68 -3.71
C ILE A 183 -3.06 16.12 -3.68
N GLU A 184 -1.82 16.30 -4.10
CA GLU A 184 -1.13 17.61 -4.12
C GLU A 184 -1.95 18.66 -4.91
N LYS A 185 -2.42 18.31 -6.11
CA LYS A 185 -3.26 19.20 -6.93
C LYS A 185 -4.55 19.64 -6.22
N LYS A 186 -5.09 18.83 -5.32
CA LYS A 186 -6.29 19.18 -4.56
C LYS A 186 -5.99 19.96 -3.27
N GLN A 187 -4.83 19.79 -2.68
CA GLN A 187 -4.38 20.58 -1.53
C GLN A 187 -4.14 22.05 -1.88
N HIS A 188 -3.73 22.33 -3.12
CA HIS A 188 -3.43 23.68 -3.62
C HIS A 188 -4.64 24.42 -4.24
N LYS A 189 -5.82 23.79 -4.24
CA LYS A 189 -7.09 24.41 -4.63
C LYS A 189 -7.87 24.88 -3.40
#